data_2a104f52bfce23b247ce4fdf4a4f1482
#
_entry.id   2a104f52bfce23b247ce4fdf4a4f1482
#
_cell.length_a   1.000
_cell.length_b   1.000
_cell.length_c   1.000
_cell.angle_alpha   90.00
_cell.angle_beta   90.00
_cell.angle_gamma   90.00
#
_symmetry.space_group_name_H-M   'P 1'
#
loop_
_entity.id
_entity.type
_entity.pdbx_description
1 polymer ?
#
loop_
_entity_poly.entity_id
_entity_poly.type
_entity_poly.pdbx_seq_one_letter_code
_entity_poly.pdbx_strand_id
1 'polypeptide(L)'
;MNILFVDHEAHLKTHSADFFLEILRESFDVKTFYYKKVYRFSIPDEDVAWADVIILWEFLYNRYDLGVPGKRCIFVPMYDNEWGSKWQWKRIAASGMPIISFCEAISRHAKKHGVANILDLRYFPNPADLPQERGEPKRIFLWERGEISRSTIEAILPPSNGYTFDVKKANEFMPREEYLRRLSKCEIVIAPRMKEGIGMAFLEAMAMGKCVIANDDATMNEYIEDGKTGFLRDFTKSKDTIVQNMVSSVKDQEMLYTQKAYARWIKDKTRIAPFIASIVKLHPLKAPSFQARLQYTLFLIEGTIQRLLA
;
A
#
# COMPACT_ATOMS: atom_id res chain seq x y z
N MET A 1 -6.55 -9.34 -24.23
CA MET A 1 -6.55 -10.16 -23.00
C MET A 1 -7.42 -9.48 -21.99
N ASN A 2 -8.35 -10.22 -21.41
CA ASN A 2 -9.37 -9.74 -20.52
C ASN A 2 -8.92 -9.86 -19.07
N ILE A 3 -8.90 -8.76 -18.35
CA ILE A 3 -8.51 -8.71 -16.94
C ILE A 3 -9.71 -8.30 -16.08
N LEU A 4 -10.00 -9.10 -15.06
CA LEU A 4 -10.92 -8.72 -14.02
C LEU A 4 -10.12 -8.24 -12.80
N PHE A 5 -10.23 -6.96 -12.50
CA PHE A 5 -9.64 -6.36 -11.30
C PHE A 5 -10.65 -6.38 -10.15
N VAL A 6 -10.31 -7.06 -9.08
CA VAL A 6 -11.18 -7.30 -7.92
C VAL A 6 -10.66 -6.53 -6.74
N ASP A 7 -11.46 -5.60 -6.21
CA ASP A 7 -11.02 -4.66 -5.19
C ASP A 7 -12.15 -4.32 -4.18
N HIS A 8 -11.78 -3.71 -3.07
CA HIS A 8 -12.73 -3.25 -2.06
C HIS A 8 -13.33 -1.89 -2.45
N GLU A 9 -14.66 -1.70 -2.23
CA GLU A 9 -15.36 -0.46 -2.61
C GLU A 9 -14.81 0.81 -1.95
N ALA A 10 -14.07 0.70 -0.85
CA ALA A 10 -13.43 1.85 -0.21
C ALA A 10 -12.44 2.57 -1.15
N HIS A 11 -11.81 1.82 -2.07
CA HIS A 11 -10.84 2.38 -3.00
C HIS A 11 -11.47 3.21 -4.12
N LEU A 12 -12.78 3.05 -4.38
CA LEU A 12 -13.54 3.99 -5.23
C LEU A 12 -13.55 5.42 -4.68
N LYS A 13 -13.49 5.56 -3.34
CA LYS A 13 -13.49 6.88 -2.67
C LYS A 13 -12.10 7.45 -2.49
N THR A 14 -11.10 6.60 -2.32
CA THR A 14 -9.72 7.01 -2.04
C THR A 14 -8.85 7.10 -3.28
N HIS A 15 -9.31 6.53 -4.40
CA HIS A 15 -8.59 6.48 -5.67
C HIS A 15 -7.18 5.82 -5.56
N SER A 16 -7.00 4.97 -4.54
CA SER A 16 -5.68 4.42 -4.21
C SER A 16 -5.19 3.33 -5.19
N ALA A 17 -6.07 2.78 -6.03
CA ALA A 17 -5.73 1.81 -7.05
C ALA A 17 -5.73 2.38 -8.48
N ASP A 18 -6.13 3.65 -8.67
CA ASP A 18 -6.34 4.24 -10.00
C ASP A 18 -5.07 4.20 -10.87
N PHE A 19 -3.93 4.52 -10.30
CA PHE A 19 -2.64 4.48 -11.00
C PHE A 19 -2.33 3.10 -11.61
N PHE A 20 -2.76 2.03 -10.93
CA PHE A 20 -2.54 0.68 -11.41
C PHE A 20 -3.58 0.29 -12.47
N LEU A 21 -4.84 0.70 -12.27
CA LEU A 21 -5.90 0.50 -13.26
C LEU A 21 -5.61 1.22 -14.58
N GLU A 22 -5.05 2.43 -14.54
CA GLU A 22 -4.62 3.18 -15.72
C GLU A 22 -3.59 2.38 -16.52
N ILE A 23 -2.55 1.86 -15.86
CA ILE A 23 -1.52 1.04 -16.50
C ILE A 23 -2.11 -0.24 -17.12
N LEU A 24 -3.05 -0.87 -16.43
CA LEU A 24 -3.71 -2.06 -16.98
C LEU A 24 -4.51 -1.75 -18.24
N ARG A 25 -5.25 -0.65 -18.24
CA ARG A 25 -6.09 -0.20 -19.37
C ARG A 25 -5.28 0.23 -20.60
N GLU A 26 -4.02 0.63 -20.42
CA GLU A 26 -3.12 0.90 -21.56
C GLU A 26 -2.83 -0.35 -22.39
N SER A 27 -2.92 -1.55 -21.82
CA SER A 27 -2.45 -2.80 -22.46
C SER A 27 -3.50 -3.90 -22.56
N PHE A 28 -4.61 -3.80 -21.82
CA PHE A 28 -5.59 -4.87 -21.65
C PHE A 28 -7.03 -4.36 -21.63
N ASP A 29 -7.97 -5.26 -21.94
CA ASP A 29 -9.39 -5.02 -21.66
C ASP A 29 -9.66 -5.27 -20.17
N VAL A 30 -10.08 -4.22 -19.42
CA VAL A 30 -10.18 -4.29 -17.97
C VAL A 30 -11.62 -4.05 -17.52
N LYS A 31 -12.18 -5.03 -16.81
CA LYS A 31 -13.37 -4.85 -15.97
C LYS A 31 -12.96 -4.74 -14.50
N THR A 32 -13.75 -4.04 -13.72
CA THR A 32 -13.57 -3.90 -12.28
C THR A 32 -14.77 -4.48 -11.53
N PHE A 33 -14.50 -5.23 -10.48
CA PHE A 33 -15.49 -5.72 -9.54
C PHE A 33 -15.14 -5.25 -8.14
N TYR A 34 -16.07 -4.52 -7.50
CA TYR A 34 -15.87 -3.98 -6.15
C TYR A 34 -16.75 -4.69 -5.14
N TYR A 35 -16.14 -5.23 -4.08
CA TYR A 35 -16.86 -5.90 -3.00
C TYR A 35 -16.92 -5.02 -1.72
N LYS A 36 -17.95 -5.30 -0.88
CA LYS A 36 -18.19 -4.57 0.37
C LYS A 36 -17.61 -5.27 1.60
N LYS A 37 -17.59 -6.59 1.57
CA LYS A 37 -17.19 -7.40 2.74
C LYS A 37 -16.06 -8.33 2.37
N VAL A 38 -14.92 -8.12 3.02
CA VAL A 38 -13.74 -8.98 2.85
C VAL A 38 -14.09 -10.44 3.14
N TYR A 39 -13.62 -11.35 2.27
CA TYR A 39 -13.86 -12.80 2.35
C TYR A 39 -15.34 -13.25 2.30
N ARG A 40 -16.27 -12.35 1.96
CA ARG A 40 -17.71 -12.64 1.88
C ARG A 40 -18.33 -12.00 0.62
N PHE A 41 -17.71 -12.27 -0.53
CA PHE A 41 -18.23 -11.80 -1.81
C PHE A 41 -18.21 -12.94 -2.82
N SER A 42 -19.07 -12.84 -3.83
CA SER A 42 -19.09 -13.71 -4.99
C SER A 42 -18.96 -12.84 -6.23
N ILE A 43 -18.04 -13.19 -7.09
CA ILE A 43 -17.90 -12.54 -8.40
C ILE A 43 -18.96 -13.14 -9.33
N PRO A 44 -19.69 -12.35 -10.13
CA PRO A 44 -20.64 -12.87 -11.11
C PRO A 44 -19.98 -13.88 -12.07
N ASP A 45 -20.67 -14.98 -12.35
CA ASP A 45 -20.14 -16.05 -13.20
C ASP A 45 -19.79 -15.54 -14.61
N GLU A 46 -20.53 -14.59 -15.13
CA GLU A 46 -20.27 -13.94 -16.42
C GLU A 46 -18.94 -13.16 -16.43
N ASP A 47 -18.60 -12.48 -15.34
CA ASP A 47 -17.34 -11.76 -15.21
C ASP A 47 -16.17 -12.73 -15.03
N VAL A 48 -16.39 -13.81 -14.26
CA VAL A 48 -15.42 -14.90 -14.12
C VAL A 48 -15.20 -15.57 -15.47
N ALA A 49 -16.26 -15.86 -16.24
CA ALA A 49 -16.15 -16.49 -17.56
C ALA A 49 -15.38 -15.60 -18.55
N TRP A 50 -15.65 -14.31 -18.54
CA TRP A 50 -15.04 -13.31 -19.42
C TRP A 50 -13.54 -13.14 -19.18
N ALA A 51 -13.06 -13.24 -17.94
CA ALA A 51 -11.68 -12.96 -17.57
C ALA A 51 -10.70 -14.06 -17.97
N ASP A 52 -9.58 -13.68 -18.60
CA ASP A 52 -8.40 -14.54 -18.81
C ASP A 52 -7.54 -14.60 -17.54
N VAL A 53 -7.44 -13.46 -16.84
CA VAL A 53 -6.69 -13.28 -15.58
C VAL A 53 -7.53 -12.46 -14.61
N ILE A 54 -7.51 -12.85 -13.34
CA ILE A 54 -8.14 -12.12 -12.24
C ILE A 54 -7.05 -11.54 -11.33
N ILE A 55 -7.08 -10.24 -11.10
CA ILE A 55 -6.18 -9.57 -10.17
C ILE A 55 -6.93 -9.32 -8.87
N LEU A 56 -6.40 -9.86 -7.76
CA LEU A 56 -6.95 -9.71 -6.42
C LEU A 56 -6.15 -8.62 -5.69
N TRP A 57 -6.74 -7.45 -5.58
CA TRP A 57 -6.11 -6.30 -4.94
C TRP A 57 -6.34 -6.34 -3.43
N GLU A 58 -5.25 -6.28 -2.66
CA GLU A 58 -5.21 -6.23 -1.20
C GLU A 58 -5.62 -7.54 -0.51
N PHE A 59 -6.74 -8.17 -0.87
CA PHE A 59 -7.25 -9.37 -0.21
C PHE A 59 -7.39 -10.55 -1.16
N LEU A 60 -7.16 -11.75 -0.64
CA LEU A 60 -7.43 -13.01 -1.34
C LEU A 60 -8.94 -13.21 -1.52
N TYR A 61 -9.32 -14.07 -2.49
CA TYR A 61 -10.72 -14.28 -2.87
C TYR A 61 -11.63 -14.65 -1.69
N ASN A 62 -11.22 -15.65 -0.89
CA ASN A 62 -11.87 -15.97 0.36
C ASN A 62 -10.92 -16.70 1.33
N ARG A 63 -11.42 -17.07 2.50
CA ARG A 63 -10.58 -17.73 3.53
C ARG A 63 -10.08 -19.11 3.12
N TYR A 64 -10.77 -19.82 2.24
CA TYR A 64 -10.44 -21.19 1.82
C TYR A 64 -9.71 -21.22 0.49
N ASP A 65 -10.21 -20.45 -0.46
CA ASP A 65 -9.69 -20.38 -1.82
C ASP A 65 -8.83 -19.11 -1.93
N LEU A 66 -7.56 -19.27 -2.29
CA LEU A 66 -6.65 -18.14 -2.44
C LEU A 66 -7.09 -17.23 -3.59
N GLY A 67 -7.58 -17.83 -4.68
CA GLY A 67 -8.12 -17.18 -5.86
C GLY A 67 -9.34 -17.89 -6.38
N VAL A 68 -9.88 -17.45 -7.50
CA VAL A 68 -11.05 -18.06 -8.14
C VAL A 68 -10.67 -19.40 -8.74
N PRO A 69 -11.28 -20.52 -8.33
CA PRO A 69 -10.96 -21.84 -8.85
C PRO A 69 -11.15 -21.91 -10.38
N GLY A 70 -10.23 -22.58 -11.08
CA GLY A 70 -10.27 -22.72 -12.54
C GLY A 70 -9.78 -21.47 -13.30
N LYS A 71 -9.39 -20.40 -12.59
CA LYS A 71 -8.87 -19.16 -13.19
C LYS A 71 -7.40 -18.91 -12.82
N ARG A 72 -6.73 -18.13 -13.65
CA ARG A 72 -5.42 -17.59 -13.34
C ARG A 72 -5.61 -16.34 -12.49
N CYS A 73 -5.02 -16.34 -11.31
CA CYS A 73 -5.13 -15.21 -10.40
C CYS A 73 -3.74 -14.66 -10.10
N ILE A 74 -3.67 -13.34 -9.95
CA ILE A 74 -2.52 -12.60 -9.42
C ILE A 74 -2.96 -11.98 -8.10
N PHE A 75 -2.16 -12.11 -7.07
CA PHE A 75 -2.42 -11.46 -5.79
C PHE A 75 -1.53 -10.22 -5.63
N VAL A 76 -2.12 -9.11 -5.18
CA VAL A 76 -1.43 -7.86 -4.89
C VAL A 76 -1.55 -7.58 -3.38
N PRO A 77 -0.69 -8.16 -2.55
CA PRO A 77 -0.73 -8.00 -1.10
C PRO A 77 -0.34 -6.59 -0.67
N MET A 78 -1.01 -6.07 0.39
CA MET A 78 -0.68 -4.81 1.03
C MET A 78 -0.08 -5.05 2.41
N TYR A 79 0.99 -4.31 2.74
CA TYR A 79 1.74 -4.51 3.98
C TYR A 79 0.93 -4.21 5.24
N ASP A 80 0.03 -3.25 5.19
CA ASP A 80 -0.79 -2.82 6.32
C ASP A 80 -1.94 -3.77 6.67
N ASN A 81 -2.32 -4.67 5.77
CA ASN A 81 -3.46 -5.54 5.97
C ASN A 81 -3.11 -6.99 6.29
N GLU A 82 -2.31 -7.64 5.49
CA GLU A 82 -2.03 -9.04 5.76
C GLU A 82 -0.60 -9.45 5.43
N TRP A 83 0.18 -9.55 6.45
CA TRP A 83 1.36 -10.39 6.40
C TRP A 83 1.03 -11.87 6.21
N GLY A 84 -0.21 -12.26 6.42
CA GLY A 84 -0.62 -13.64 6.44
C GLY A 84 0.16 -14.51 7.43
N SER A 85 -0.43 -15.58 7.89
CA SER A 85 0.32 -16.60 8.60
C SER A 85 1.36 -17.24 7.67
N LYS A 86 2.45 -17.78 8.22
CA LYS A 86 3.41 -18.60 7.47
C LYS A 86 2.72 -19.67 6.62
N TRP A 87 1.61 -20.17 7.10
CA TRP A 87 0.80 -21.16 6.45
C TRP A 87 0.10 -20.61 5.18
N GLN A 88 -0.40 -19.40 5.22
CA GLN A 88 -1.02 -18.76 4.05
C GLN A 88 0.00 -18.55 2.92
N TRP A 89 1.20 -18.07 3.25
CA TRP A 89 2.27 -17.90 2.28
C TRP A 89 2.75 -19.22 1.68
N LYS A 90 2.84 -20.29 2.49
CA LYS A 90 3.13 -21.64 1.96
C LYS A 90 2.04 -22.12 1.00
N ARG A 91 0.77 -21.80 1.25
CA ARG A 91 -0.33 -22.12 0.32
C ARG A 91 -0.22 -21.32 -0.98
N ILE A 92 0.06 -20.02 -0.91
CA ILE A 92 0.29 -19.18 -2.09
C ILE A 92 1.43 -19.79 -2.93
N ALA A 93 2.54 -20.12 -2.30
CA ALA A 93 3.67 -20.77 -2.98
C ALA A 93 3.28 -22.12 -3.63
N ALA A 94 2.59 -22.98 -2.88
CA ALA A 94 2.16 -24.29 -3.37
C ALA A 94 1.13 -24.21 -4.50
N SER A 95 0.32 -23.15 -4.54
CA SER A 95 -0.63 -22.91 -5.63
C SER A 95 0.01 -22.41 -6.91
N GLY A 96 1.25 -21.93 -6.84
CA GLY A 96 1.93 -21.25 -7.94
C GLY A 96 1.37 -19.87 -8.26
N MET A 97 0.51 -19.29 -7.38
CA MET A 97 -0.08 -17.97 -7.58
C MET A 97 1.00 -16.89 -7.64
N PRO A 98 1.08 -16.12 -8.73
CA PRO A 98 1.99 -14.98 -8.83
C PRO A 98 1.55 -13.85 -7.90
N ILE A 99 2.53 -13.03 -7.48
CA ILE A 99 2.24 -11.79 -6.74
C ILE A 99 2.87 -10.57 -7.42
N ILE A 100 2.19 -9.44 -7.28
CA ILE A 100 2.75 -8.11 -7.55
C ILE A 100 2.85 -7.41 -6.19
N SER A 101 4.03 -6.98 -5.81
CA SER A 101 4.29 -6.37 -4.51
C SER A 101 4.84 -4.96 -4.65
N PHE A 102 4.30 -4.02 -3.89
CA PHE A 102 4.79 -2.65 -3.77
C PHE A 102 5.65 -2.42 -2.52
N CYS A 103 5.92 -3.49 -1.75
CA CYS A 103 6.70 -3.44 -0.52
C CYS A 103 7.77 -4.54 -0.52
N GLU A 104 9.03 -4.16 -0.28
CA GLU A 104 10.15 -5.11 -0.28
C GLU A 104 10.06 -6.13 0.85
N ALA A 105 9.54 -5.70 2.00
CA ALA A 105 9.33 -6.61 3.12
C ALA A 105 8.38 -7.76 2.75
N ILE A 106 7.29 -7.47 2.01
CA ILE A 106 6.39 -8.49 1.46
C ILE A 106 7.13 -9.39 0.47
N SER A 107 7.86 -8.80 -0.48
CA SER A 107 8.61 -9.56 -1.50
C SER A 107 9.62 -10.52 -0.86
N ARG A 108 10.38 -10.05 0.13
CA ARG A 108 11.32 -10.88 0.90
C ARG A 108 10.61 -12.00 1.65
N HIS A 109 9.49 -11.68 2.29
CA HIS A 109 8.69 -12.66 3.03
C HIS A 109 8.10 -13.73 2.11
N ALA A 110 7.54 -13.34 0.99
CA ALA A 110 7.00 -14.25 -0.02
C ALA A 110 8.09 -15.20 -0.58
N LYS A 111 9.26 -14.66 -0.95
CA LYS A 111 10.42 -15.44 -1.40
C LYS A 111 10.86 -16.45 -0.34
N LYS A 112 10.96 -16.05 0.93
CA LYS A 112 11.32 -16.92 2.06
C LYS A 112 10.35 -18.10 2.20
N HIS A 113 9.10 -17.95 1.79
CA HIS A 113 8.08 -19.00 1.86
C HIS A 113 7.90 -19.77 0.53
N GLY A 114 8.76 -19.53 -0.45
CA GLY A 114 8.81 -20.30 -1.69
C GLY A 114 7.91 -19.78 -2.83
N VAL A 115 7.37 -18.56 -2.74
CA VAL A 115 6.67 -17.95 -3.88
C VAL A 115 7.68 -17.66 -4.97
N ALA A 116 7.49 -18.28 -6.15
CA ALA A 116 8.45 -18.21 -7.26
C ALA A 116 8.23 -16.98 -8.16
N ASN A 117 6.98 -16.66 -8.44
CA ASN A 117 6.63 -15.61 -9.39
C ASN A 117 6.28 -14.31 -8.66
N ILE A 118 7.26 -13.42 -8.53
CA ILE A 118 7.10 -12.15 -7.82
C ILE A 118 7.53 -11.01 -8.74
N LEU A 119 6.64 -10.06 -8.97
CA LEU A 119 6.96 -8.76 -9.53
C LEU A 119 7.07 -7.75 -8.38
N ASP A 120 8.28 -7.32 -8.11
CA ASP A 120 8.59 -6.31 -7.09
C ASP A 120 8.68 -4.94 -7.75
N LEU A 121 7.91 -3.98 -7.25
CA LEU A 121 7.72 -2.64 -7.80
C LEU A 121 7.88 -1.59 -6.71
N ARG A 122 8.25 -0.36 -7.13
CA ARG A 122 8.27 0.82 -6.26
C ARG A 122 7.47 1.92 -6.92
N TYR A 123 6.23 2.06 -6.48
CA TYR A 123 5.37 3.13 -6.96
C TYR A 123 5.86 4.50 -6.47
N PHE A 124 5.84 5.47 -7.35
CA PHE A 124 6.02 6.87 -6.98
C PHE A 124 5.15 7.74 -7.87
N PRO A 125 4.36 8.70 -7.32
CA PRO A 125 3.49 9.54 -8.12
C PRO A 125 4.30 10.49 -9.00
N ASN A 126 3.71 10.90 -10.12
CA ASN A 126 4.33 11.90 -10.98
C ASN A 126 4.34 13.28 -10.30
N PRO A 127 5.49 13.87 -10.02
CA PRO A 127 5.53 15.17 -9.38
C PRO A 127 4.86 16.28 -10.20
N ALA A 128 4.83 16.15 -11.52
CA ALA A 128 4.20 17.15 -12.40
C ALA A 128 2.67 17.20 -12.28
N ASP A 129 2.05 16.14 -11.78
CA ASP A 129 0.59 16.06 -11.60
C ASP A 129 0.13 16.59 -10.23
N LEU A 130 1.07 17.06 -9.40
CA LEU A 130 0.82 17.50 -8.03
C LEU A 130 1.14 18.99 -7.85
N PRO A 131 0.44 19.70 -6.94
CA PRO A 131 0.76 21.08 -6.62
C PRO A 131 2.19 21.23 -6.12
N GLN A 132 2.96 22.15 -6.71
CA GLN A 132 4.36 22.40 -6.38
C GLN A 132 4.53 23.72 -5.60
N GLU A 133 3.70 23.93 -4.57
CA GLU A 133 3.78 25.14 -3.75
C GLU A 133 4.91 25.01 -2.72
N ARG A 134 5.56 26.13 -2.42
CA ARG A 134 6.47 26.20 -1.28
C ARG A 134 5.63 26.20 0.00
N GLY A 135 5.78 25.16 0.83
CA GLY A 135 5.04 25.08 2.11
C GLY A 135 5.38 26.24 3.05
N GLU A 136 4.40 26.66 3.83
CA GLU A 136 4.58 27.66 4.89
C GLU A 136 5.55 27.09 5.95
N PRO A 137 6.58 27.85 6.36
CA PRO A 137 7.54 27.36 7.37
C PRO A 137 6.86 26.94 8.66
N LYS A 138 7.29 25.82 9.22
CA LYS A 138 6.77 25.23 10.46
C LYS A 138 5.30 24.83 10.44
N ARG A 139 4.64 24.84 9.28
CA ARG A 139 3.29 24.32 9.15
C ARG A 139 3.33 22.83 8.89
N ILE A 140 2.58 22.07 9.71
CA ILE A 140 2.52 20.61 9.70
C ILE A 140 1.15 20.17 9.21
N PHE A 141 1.10 19.28 8.22
CA PHE A 141 -0.11 18.56 7.88
C PHE A 141 -0.19 17.27 8.69
N LEU A 142 -1.28 17.09 9.44
CA LEU A 142 -1.57 15.90 10.22
C LEU A 142 -2.95 15.35 9.87
N TRP A 143 -3.00 14.16 9.30
CA TRP A 143 -4.25 13.43 9.13
C TRP A 143 -4.44 12.45 10.29
N GLU A 144 -5.29 12.81 11.26
CA GLU A 144 -5.62 11.97 12.41
C GLU A 144 -6.57 10.85 12.00
N ARG A 145 -6.03 9.66 11.77
CA ARG A 145 -6.78 8.43 11.45
C ARG A 145 -7.02 7.53 12.66
N GLY A 146 -6.68 7.98 13.85
CA GLY A 146 -6.86 7.24 15.11
C GLY A 146 -5.62 6.44 15.55
N GLU A 147 -4.64 6.22 14.68
CA GLU A 147 -3.39 5.50 15.01
C GLU A 147 -2.32 6.46 15.59
N ILE A 148 -2.24 7.66 15.04
CA ILE A 148 -1.26 8.68 15.42
C ILE A 148 -2.02 9.90 15.93
N SER A 149 -1.76 10.27 17.19
CA SER A 149 -2.40 11.44 17.82
C SER A 149 -1.54 12.69 17.65
N ARG A 150 -2.19 13.85 17.75
CA ARG A 150 -1.49 15.14 17.79
C ARG A 150 -0.47 15.19 18.93
N SER A 151 -0.80 14.69 20.12
CA SER A 151 0.11 14.66 21.26
C SER A 151 1.37 13.83 21.01
N THR A 152 1.26 12.74 20.24
CA THR A 152 2.43 11.95 19.81
C THR A 152 3.37 12.82 18.96
N ILE A 153 2.81 13.60 18.04
CA ILE A 153 3.61 14.44 17.15
C ILE A 153 4.18 15.66 17.88
N GLU A 154 3.44 16.26 18.81
CA GLU A 154 3.94 17.36 19.66
C GLU A 154 5.13 16.96 20.54
N ALA A 155 5.27 15.69 20.87
CA ALA A 155 6.45 15.19 21.57
C ALA A 155 7.72 15.20 20.68
N ILE A 156 7.55 15.06 19.36
CA ILE A 156 8.64 15.06 18.37
C ILE A 156 8.87 16.46 17.81
N LEU A 157 7.79 17.21 17.60
CA LEU A 157 7.75 18.59 17.07
C LEU A 157 7.07 19.49 18.12
N PRO A 158 7.79 19.91 19.17
CA PRO A 158 7.16 20.63 20.27
C PRO A 158 6.63 22.00 19.83
N PRO A 159 5.42 22.39 20.26
CA PRO A 159 4.82 23.69 19.93
C PRO A 159 5.68 24.89 20.35
N SER A 160 6.52 24.73 21.38
CA SER A 160 7.50 25.74 21.81
C SER A 160 8.46 26.17 20.71
N ASN A 161 8.66 25.34 19.69
CA ASN A 161 9.46 25.66 18.51
C ASN A 161 8.67 26.43 17.44
N GLY A 162 7.42 26.82 17.71
CA GLY A 162 6.56 27.62 16.85
C GLY A 162 5.90 26.83 15.72
N TYR A 163 5.78 25.51 15.84
CA TYR A 163 5.06 24.68 14.88
C TYR A 163 3.55 24.88 14.99
N THR A 164 2.90 24.91 13.82
CA THR A 164 1.43 25.01 13.69
C THR A 164 0.88 23.78 12.94
N PHE A 165 -0.33 23.35 13.31
CA PHE A 165 -0.94 22.14 12.76
C PHE A 165 -2.14 22.46 11.88
N ASP A 166 -2.13 21.94 10.66
CA ASP A 166 -3.27 21.81 9.79
C ASP A 166 -3.78 20.35 9.92
N VAL A 167 -4.85 20.17 10.70
CA VAL A 167 -5.34 18.86 11.09
C VAL A 167 -6.53 18.46 10.24
N LYS A 168 -6.45 17.28 9.59
CA LYS A 168 -7.58 16.58 8.97
C LYS A 168 -8.05 15.46 9.88
N LYS A 169 -9.34 15.45 10.25
CA LYS A 169 -9.93 14.37 11.04
C LYS A 169 -10.27 13.14 10.19
N ALA A 170 -10.29 11.96 10.80
CA ALA A 170 -10.57 10.70 10.12
C ALA A 170 -11.94 10.67 9.41
N ASN A 171 -12.96 11.27 10.04
CA ASN A 171 -14.34 11.33 9.54
C ASN A 171 -14.63 12.58 8.68
N GLU A 172 -13.66 13.45 8.49
CA GLU A 172 -13.78 14.63 7.65
C GLU A 172 -13.75 14.23 6.17
N PHE A 173 -14.88 14.38 5.48
CA PHE A 173 -14.88 14.26 4.03
C PHE A 173 -14.13 15.45 3.43
N MET A 174 -13.16 15.15 2.57
CA MET A 174 -12.37 16.16 1.88
C MET A 174 -12.18 15.71 0.44
N PRO A 175 -12.60 16.52 -0.55
CA PRO A 175 -12.29 16.27 -1.95
C PRO A 175 -10.78 16.17 -2.17
N ARG A 176 -10.35 15.32 -3.10
CA ARG A 176 -8.93 15.09 -3.38
C ARG A 176 -8.16 16.38 -3.68
N GLU A 177 -8.76 17.27 -4.47
CA GLU A 177 -8.15 18.55 -4.82
C GLU A 177 -7.88 19.42 -3.58
N GLU A 178 -8.84 19.51 -2.67
CA GLU A 178 -8.70 20.24 -1.42
C GLU A 178 -7.66 19.59 -0.50
N TYR A 179 -7.65 18.27 -0.43
CA TYR A 179 -6.62 17.52 0.30
C TYR A 179 -5.21 17.85 -0.20
N LEU A 180 -4.99 17.77 -1.52
CA LEU A 180 -3.69 18.06 -2.13
C LEU A 180 -3.30 19.54 -1.92
N ARG A 181 -4.26 20.47 -2.01
CA ARG A 181 -4.05 21.89 -1.77
C ARG A 181 -3.66 22.18 -0.30
N ARG A 182 -4.30 21.54 0.68
CA ARG A 182 -3.92 21.69 2.11
C ARG A 182 -2.54 21.12 2.38
N LEU A 183 -2.26 19.95 1.82
CA LEU A 183 -0.98 19.28 1.96
C LEU A 183 0.14 20.13 1.33
N SER A 184 -0.08 20.68 0.14
CA SER A 184 0.94 21.50 -0.56
C SER A 184 1.35 22.75 0.22
N LYS A 185 0.44 23.32 1.02
CA LYS A 185 0.71 24.50 1.86
C LYS A 185 1.55 24.21 3.12
N CYS A 186 1.71 22.94 3.47
CA CYS A 186 2.50 22.57 4.63
C CYS A 186 3.96 22.32 4.26
N GLU A 187 4.88 22.66 5.17
CA GLU A 187 6.31 22.35 5.03
C GLU A 187 6.60 20.91 5.41
N ILE A 188 5.86 20.42 6.43
CA ILE A 188 6.03 19.09 7.02
C ILE A 188 4.74 18.31 6.87
N VAL A 189 4.86 17.03 6.56
CA VAL A 189 3.72 16.11 6.46
C VAL A 189 3.98 14.88 7.33
N ILE A 190 3.03 14.57 8.20
CA ILE A 190 3.08 13.35 9.00
C ILE A 190 2.41 12.22 8.20
N ALA A 191 3.12 11.13 7.95
CA ALA A 191 2.53 9.92 7.37
C ALA A 191 1.41 9.42 8.31
N PRO A 192 0.18 9.20 7.79
CA PRO A 192 -1.01 9.15 8.64
C PRO A 192 -1.21 7.83 9.40
N ARG A 193 -0.37 6.82 9.16
CA ARG A 193 -0.53 5.46 9.69
C ARG A 193 0.77 4.91 10.25
N MET A 194 0.63 3.97 11.18
CA MET A 194 1.76 3.21 11.72
C MET A 194 2.32 2.22 10.71
N LYS A 195 1.47 1.71 9.81
CA LYS A 195 1.80 0.79 8.72
C LYS A 195 1.10 1.24 7.44
N GLU A 196 1.79 1.15 6.31
CA GLU A 196 1.25 1.53 5.02
C GLU A 196 1.36 0.39 4.01
N GLY A 197 0.33 0.21 3.18
CA GLY A 197 0.36 -0.72 2.05
C GLY A 197 1.27 -0.22 0.94
N ILE A 198 0.87 0.89 0.31
CA ILE A 198 1.67 1.65 -0.67
C ILE A 198 2.09 3.00 -0.09
N GLY A 199 1.21 3.64 0.69
CA GLY A 199 1.50 4.89 1.35
C GLY A 199 1.30 6.13 0.48
N MET A 200 0.21 6.16 -0.31
CA MET A 200 -0.08 7.25 -1.24
C MET A 200 0.09 8.64 -0.62
N ALA A 201 -0.40 8.83 0.61
CA ALA A 201 -0.36 10.13 1.27
C ALA A 201 1.06 10.67 1.50
N PHE A 202 1.97 9.83 1.98
CA PHE A 202 3.35 10.27 2.21
C PHE A 202 4.16 10.35 0.91
N LEU A 203 3.87 9.49 -0.07
CA LEU A 203 4.52 9.55 -1.39
C LEU A 203 4.12 10.81 -2.16
N GLU A 204 2.86 11.23 -2.08
CA GLU A 204 2.40 12.51 -2.63
C GLU A 204 3.11 13.69 -1.96
N ALA A 205 3.25 13.64 -0.63
CA ALA A 205 3.98 14.66 0.11
C ALA A 205 5.47 14.74 -0.33
N MET A 206 6.15 13.59 -0.46
CA MET A 206 7.51 13.54 -0.97
C MET A 206 7.61 14.08 -2.41
N ALA A 207 6.65 13.72 -3.28
CA ALA A 207 6.62 14.20 -4.65
C ALA A 207 6.36 15.71 -4.78
N MET A 208 5.74 16.33 -3.76
CA MET A 208 5.58 17.78 -3.63
C MET A 208 6.76 18.46 -2.94
N GLY A 209 7.85 17.75 -2.64
CA GLY A 209 9.01 18.29 -1.94
C GLY A 209 8.71 18.67 -0.48
N LYS A 210 7.88 17.91 0.23
CA LYS A 210 7.57 18.13 1.65
C LYS A 210 8.45 17.26 2.53
N CYS A 211 8.89 17.81 3.66
CA CYS A 211 9.57 17.01 4.66
C CYS A 211 8.58 16.02 5.30
N VAL A 212 8.75 14.73 5.01
CA VAL A 212 7.89 13.68 5.56
C VAL A 212 8.46 13.15 6.86
N ILE A 213 7.60 13.01 7.87
CA ILE A 213 7.91 12.29 9.11
C ILE A 213 6.99 11.08 9.18
N ALA A 214 7.56 9.89 9.30
CA ALA A 214 6.84 8.64 9.27
C ALA A 214 7.24 7.72 10.42
N ASN A 215 6.37 6.75 10.72
CA ASN A 215 6.77 5.66 11.61
C ASN A 215 7.87 4.83 10.94
N ASP A 216 8.88 4.41 11.72
CA ASP A 216 9.94 3.53 11.21
C ASP A 216 9.41 2.10 11.06
N ASP A 217 8.74 1.86 9.95
CA ASP A 217 8.23 0.53 9.59
C ASP A 217 8.35 0.33 8.08
N ALA A 218 8.17 -0.92 7.64
CA ALA A 218 8.23 -1.27 6.22
C ALA A 218 7.26 -0.42 5.37
N THR A 219 7.50 -0.37 4.08
CA THR A 219 6.97 0.58 3.12
C THR A 219 7.55 1.98 3.34
N MET A 220 7.39 2.62 4.49
CA MET A 220 7.88 3.98 4.75
C MET A 220 9.41 4.05 4.74
N ASN A 221 10.09 3.14 5.45
CA ASN A 221 11.56 3.08 5.49
C ASN A 221 12.20 2.52 4.21
N GLU A 222 11.41 2.13 3.23
CA GLU A 222 11.87 1.77 1.88
C GLU A 222 12.00 3.00 0.96
N TYR A 223 11.37 4.12 1.32
CA TYR A 223 11.39 5.40 0.59
C TYR A 223 12.13 6.50 1.36
N ILE A 224 12.03 6.49 2.69
CA ILE A 224 12.61 7.52 3.54
C ILE A 224 13.97 7.06 4.08
N GLU A 225 15.00 7.82 3.78
CA GLU A 225 16.31 7.70 4.41
C GLU A 225 16.39 8.75 5.52
N ASP A 226 16.43 8.26 6.80
CA ASP A 226 16.33 9.11 7.99
C ASP A 226 17.35 10.25 7.99
N GLY A 227 16.86 11.47 8.20
CA GLY A 227 17.67 12.69 8.19
C GLY A 227 18.14 13.17 6.83
N LYS A 228 17.82 12.46 5.72
CA LYS A 228 18.22 12.86 4.36
C LYS A 228 17.03 13.16 3.46
N THR A 229 16.03 12.28 3.40
CA THR A 229 14.85 12.43 2.55
C THR A 229 13.55 12.55 3.33
N GLY A 230 13.65 12.61 4.65
CA GLY A 230 12.57 12.68 5.61
C GLY A 230 13.06 12.21 6.97
N PHE A 231 12.14 11.95 7.87
CA PHE A 231 12.46 11.43 9.20
C PHE A 231 11.66 10.17 9.51
N LEU A 232 12.36 9.17 10.06
CA LEU A 232 11.77 7.94 10.58
C LEU A 232 11.80 7.99 12.10
N ARG A 233 10.66 7.73 12.74
CA ARG A 233 10.54 7.71 14.21
C ARG A 233 9.67 6.53 14.63
N ASP A 234 10.06 5.84 15.69
CA ASP A 234 9.14 4.91 16.36
C ASP A 234 8.14 5.74 17.17
N PHE A 235 6.97 5.97 16.63
CA PHE A 235 5.93 6.79 17.26
C PHE A 235 5.41 6.22 18.58
N THR A 236 5.77 4.99 18.93
CA THR A 236 5.40 4.37 20.21
C THR A 236 6.42 4.67 21.32
N LYS A 237 7.65 5.03 20.96
CA LYS A 237 8.77 5.12 21.92
C LYS A 237 9.61 6.38 21.78
N SER A 238 9.73 6.94 20.57
CA SER A 238 10.67 8.01 20.31
C SER A 238 10.27 9.31 21.00
N LYS A 239 11.25 9.93 21.65
CA LYS A 239 11.19 11.29 22.19
C LYS A 239 12.19 12.21 21.47
N ASP A 240 12.81 11.75 20.39
CA ASP A 240 13.80 12.51 19.66
C ASP A 240 13.15 13.67 18.92
N THR A 241 13.44 14.87 19.36
CA THR A 241 12.89 16.09 18.77
C THR A 241 13.51 16.41 17.43
N ILE A 242 12.68 16.89 16.50
CA ILE A 242 13.11 17.42 15.23
C ILE A 242 13.09 18.93 15.30
N VAL A 243 14.19 19.56 14.89
CA VAL A 243 14.32 21.02 14.88
C VAL A 243 14.37 21.56 13.46
N GLN A 244 14.07 22.87 13.29
CA GLN A 244 13.87 23.49 11.98
C GLN A 244 15.06 23.37 11.03
N ASN A 245 16.30 23.46 11.53
CA ASN A 245 17.49 23.29 10.69
C ASN A 245 17.62 21.89 10.11
N MET A 246 17.15 20.85 10.83
CA MET A 246 17.09 19.47 10.32
C MET A 246 16.07 19.38 9.17
N VAL A 247 14.88 20.00 9.32
CA VAL A 247 13.86 20.05 8.28
C VAL A 247 14.41 20.73 7.01
N SER A 248 15.11 21.85 7.17
CA SER A 248 15.69 22.59 6.04
C SER A 248 16.76 21.75 5.30
N SER A 249 17.60 21.01 6.02
CA SER A 249 18.64 20.17 5.40
C SER A 249 18.07 18.98 4.58
N VAL A 250 16.92 18.45 4.97
CA VAL A 250 16.22 17.41 4.20
C VAL A 250 15.73 17.96 2.87
N LYS A 251 15.16 19.16 2.86
CA LYS A 251 14.60 19.78 1.66
C LYS A 251 15.61 19.98 0.52
N ASP A 252 16.84 20.27 0.86
CA ASP A 252 17.91 20.46 -0.16
C ASP A 252 18.20 19.17 -0.95
N GLN A 253 17.89 18.01 -0.38
CA GLN A 253 18.11 16.69 -0.99
C GLN A 253 16.87 16.11 -1.66
N GLU A 254 15.68 16.60 -1.30
CA GLU A 254 14.39 16.04 -1.71
C GLU A 254 14.16 16.04 -3.22
N MET A 255 14.51 17.11 -3.91
CA MET A 255 14.26 17.21 -5.35
C MET A 255 15.01 16.14 -6.14
N LEU A 256 16.26 15.89 -5.79
CA LEU A 256 17.07 14.86 -6.45
C LEU A 256 16.52 13.45 -6.14
N TYR A 257 16.07 13.22 -4.92
CA TYR A 257 15.46 11.97 -4.54
C TYR A 257 14.15 11.73 -5.27
N THR A 258 13.27 12.73 -5.32
CA THR A 258 11.98 12.69 -6.02
C THR A 258 12.15 12.33 -7.50
N GLN A 259 13.12 12.94 -8.18
CA GLN A 259 13.43 12.63 -9.57
C GLN A 259 13.90 11.18 -9.75
N LYS A 260 14.77 10.69 -8.86
CA LYS A 260 15.25 9.30 -8.89
C LYS A 260 14.14 8.28 -8.60
N ALA A 261 13.30 8.56 -7.63
CA ALA A 261 12.18 7.69 -7.26
C ALA A 261 11.16 7.59 -8.40
N TYR A 262 10.80 8.71 -9.02
CA TYR A 262 9.92 8.73 -10.17
C TYR A 262 10.53 8.06 -11.40
N ALA A 263 11.80 8.32 -11.71
CA ALA A 263 12.51 7.65 -12.81
C ALA A 263 12.58 6.12 -12.61
N ARG A 264 12.73 5.66 -11.37
CA ARG A 264 12.63 4.23 -11.03
C ARG A 264 11.23 3.69 -11.32
N TRP A 265 10.18 4.39 -10.87
CA TRP A 265 8.80 4.01 -11.13
C TRP A 265 8.50 3.88 -12.63
N ILE A 266 8.98 4.83 -13.45
CA ILE A 266 8.81 4.78 -14.90
C ILE A 266 9.39 3.49 -15.51
N LYS A 267 10.51 2.99 -14.97
CA LYS A 267 11.05 1.68 -15.38
C LYS A 267 10.23 0.52 -14.82
N ASP A 268 9.83 0.61 -13.56
CA ASP A 268 9.10 -0.47 -12.91
C ASP A 268 7.73 -0.70 -13.55
N LYS A 269 7.00 0.37 -13.90
CA LYS A 269 5.68 0.24 -14.52
C LYS A 269 5.72 -0.49 -15.88
N THR A 270 6.81 -0.36 -16.66
CA THR A 270 6.93 -1.06 -17.96
C THR A 270 7.01 -2.58 -17.82
N ARG A 271 7.28 -3.10 -16.62
CA ARG A 271 7.39 -4.53 -16.33
C ARG A 271 6.03 -5.17 -16.03
N ILE A 272 4.99 -4.37 -15.74
CA ILE A 272 3.67 -4.84 -15.30
C ILE A 272 2.99 -5.64 -16.43
N ALA A 273 2.80 -5.04 -17.59
CA ALA A 273 2.09 -5.68 -18.68
C ALA A 273 2.80 -6.96 -19.19
N PRO A 274 4.13 -7.01 -19.40
CA PRO A 274 4.83 -8.24 -19.73
C PRO A 274 4.70 -9.33 -18.66
N PHE A 275 4.75 -8.95 -17.37
CA PHE A 275 4.57 -9.91 -16.29
C PHE A 275 3.18 -10.53 -16.35
N ILE A 276 2.12 -9.71 -16.41
CA ILE A 276 0.74 -10.19 -16.50
C ILE A 276 0.53 -11.06 -17.75
N ALA A 277 1.04 -10.63 -18.89
CA ALA A 277 0.96 -11.42 -20.12
C ALA A 277 1.64 -12.80 -19.99
N SER A 278 2.71 -12.91 -19.21
CA SER A 278 3.38 -14.18 -18.95
C SER A 278 2.53 -15.19 -18.17
N ILE A 279 1.59 -14.68 -17.34
CA ILE A 279 0.74 -15.50 -16.47
C ILE A 279 -0.23 -16.40 -17.26
N VAL A 280 -0.58 -16.01 -18.49
CA VAL A 280 -1.43 -16.85 -19.37
C VAL A 280 -0.80 -18.21 -19.65
N LYS A 281 0.51 -18.33 -19.54
CA LYS A 281 1.25 -19.59 -19.70
C LYS A 281 1.17 -20.49 -18.47
N LEU A 282 0.75 -19.97 -17.33
CA LEU A 282 0.61 -20.74 -16.09
C LEU A 282 -0.69 -21.55 -16.08
N HIS A 283 -0.69 -22.62 -15.29
CA HIS A 283 -1.92 -23.37 -15.06
C HIS A 283 -2.92 -22.56 -14.21
N PRO A 284 -4.24 -22.68 -14.49
CA PRO A 284 -5.26 -22.13 -13.62
C PRO A 284 -5.16 -22.70 -12.19
N LEU A 285 -5.60 -21.94 -11.21
CA LEU A 285 -5.61 -22.38 -9.82
C LEU A 285 -6.55 -23.57 -9.64
N LYS A 286 -6.08 -24.59 -8.95
CA LYS A 286 -6.91 -25.75 -8.58
C LYS A 286 -7.73 -25.39 -7.34
N ALA A 287 -8.97 -25.90 -7.27
CA ALA A 287 -9.73 -25.87 -6.03
C ALA A 287 -8.96 -26.60 -4.92
N PRO A 288 -8.92 -26.08 -3.69
CA PRO A 288 -8.27 -26.76 -2.58
C PRO A 288 -8.95 -28.10 -2.30
N SER A 289 -8.15 -29.10 -2.01
CA SER A 289 -8.68 -30.42 -1.60
C SER A 289 -9.50 -30.34 -0.33
N PHE A 290 -10.38 -31.31 -0.11
CA PHE A 290 -11.14 -31.41 1.16
C PHE A 290 -10.23 -31.40 2.39
N GLN A 291 -9.10 -32.11 2.33
CA GLN A 291 -8.11 -32.11 3.40
C GLN A 291 -7.53 -30.72 3.67
N ALA A 292 -7.21 -29.96 2.63
CA ALA A 292 -6.68 -28.60 2.78
C ALA A 292 -7.74 -27.67 3.42
N ARG A 293 -9.01 -27.82 3.06
CA ARG A 293 -10.12 -27.06 3.69
C ARG A 293 -10.30 -27.44 5.15
N LEU A 294 -10.22 -28.73 5.48
CA LEU A 294 -10.35 -29.22 6.86
C LEU A 294 -9.19 -28.70 7.74
N GLN A 295 -7.95 -28.82 7.27
CA GLN A 295 -6.79 -28.31 7.98
C GLN A 295 -6.90 -26.80 8.26
N TYR A 296 -7.42 -26.03 7.31
CA TYR A 296 -7.63 -24.60 7.51
C TYR A 296 -8.71 -24.31 8.55
N THR A 297 -9.80 -25.07 8.53
CA THR A 297 -10.85 -24.92 9.53
C THR A 297 -10.32 -25.22 10.94
N LEU A 298 -9.51 -26.27 11.10
CA LEU A 298 -8.86 -26.59 12.38
C LEU A 298 -7.91 -25.45 12.82
N PHE A 299 -7.09 -24.92 11.93
CA PHE A 299 -6.21 -23.79 12.22
C PHE A 299 -6.98 -22.54 12.69
N LEU A 300 -8.13 -22.22 12.06
CA LEU A 300 -8.97 -21.10 12.49
C LEU A 300 -9.58 -21.34 13.88
N ILE A 301 -9.98 -22.57 14.18
CA ILE A 301 -10.51 -22.95 15.49
C ILE A 301 -9.43 -22.79 16.57
N GLU A 302 -8.22 -23.32 16.34
CA GLU A 302 -7.09 -23.20 17.25
C GLU A 302 -6.73 -21.72 17.52
N GLY A 303 -6.66 -20.90 16.48
CA GLY A 303 -6.39 -19.47 16.63
C GLY A 303 -7.49 -18.70 17.36
N THR A 304 -8.74 -19.15 17.27
CA THR A 304 -9.85 -18.59 18.03
C THR A 304 -9.79 -19.01 19.51
N ILE A 305 -9.48 -20.27 19.78
CA ILE A 305 -9.33 -20.79 21.15
C ILE A 305 -8.17 -20.06 21.85
N GLN A 306 -7.02 -19.88 21.18
CA GLN A 306 -5.89 -19.18 21.78
C GLN A 306 -6.21 -17.71 22.12
N ARG A 307 -7.04 -17.02 21.30
CA ARG A 307 -7.48 -15.64 21.59
C ARG A 307 -8.52 -15.57 22.73
N LEU A 308 -9.25 -16.64 23.01
CA LEU A 308 -10.21 -16.70 24.10
C LEU A 308 -9.56 -17.08 25.44
N LEU A 309 -8.36 -17.67 25.38
CA LEU A 309 -7.59 -18.08 26.56
C LEU A 309 -6.50 -17.07 26.95
N ALA A 310 -6.25 -16.05 26.10
CA ALA A 310 -5.33 -14.92 26.37
C ALA A 310 -6.11 -13.69 26.84
#